data_f5d2cb23da7c6884d0d10b4726e4f7fd
#
_entry.id   f5d2cb23da7c6884d0d10b4726e4f7fd
#
_cell.length_a   1.000
_cell.length_b   1.000
_cell.length_c   1.000
_cell.angle_alpha   90.00
_cell.angle_beta   90.00
_cell.angle_gamma   90.00
#
_symmetry.space_group_name_H-M   'P 1'
#
loop_
_entity.id
_entity.type
_entity.pdbx_description
1 polymer ?
#
loop_
_entity_poly.entity_id
_entity_poly.type
_entity_poly.pdbx_seq_one_letter_code
_entity_poly.pdbx_strand_id
1 'polypeptide(L)'
;MRIAVTGSIATDHLMVFPGKFADQFVEDQLEKVSLSFLVDQLDIRRGGVAANISFGLGSLGMTPVLVGAVGTDFDEYRSWLERHGVDTKSVHVSQTRHTSRFLCTTDETQAQIASFYAGAMEEARDIELRTVADRLGGLDLVVVAPNDPVAMVRHTQECRERGYAFAADPSQQLARMEGPDVRSLVEGASYLFTNEYETSLLLKVTGWSEKEVFDRVGLWVRTHGPDGVRIEGKDAESVTIPAHKVTEETDPTGVGDAFRSGFLWGVHARLGVERSAQVGCTLAAIVLESVGTQEYTLDRADLSERVARTYGNDAAAEIESKLRV
;
A
#
# COMPACT_ATOMS: atom_id res chain seq x y z
N MET A 1 1.82 5.29 -19.23
CA MET A 1 2.88 4.74 -18.36
C MET A 1 2.44 3.38 -17.89
N ARG A 2 3.28 2.36 -18.05
CA ARG A 2 3.04 0.98 -17.62
C ARG A 2 3.56 0.82 -16.20
N ILE A 3 2.65 0.77 -15.24
CA ILE A 3 2.98 0.63 -13.82
C ILE A 3 2.75 -0.81 -13.40
N ALA A 4 3.78 -1.47 -12.86
CA ALA A 4 3.64 -2.72 -12.14
C ALA A 4 3.66 -2.42 -10.64
N VAL A 5 2.75 -3.03 -9.89
CA VAL A 5 2.70 -2.94 -8.43
C VAL A 5 2.96 -4.33 -7.88
N THR A 6 4.14 -4.51 -7.30
CA THR A 6 4.52 -5.78 -6.65
C THR A 6 4.40 -5.66 -5.15
N GLY A 7 3.77 -6.65 -4.53
CA GLY A 7 3.54 -6.64 -3.08
C GLY A 7 2.49 -7.65 -2.64
N SER A 8 2.03 -7.47 -1.42
CA SER A 8 1.04 -8.36 -0.80
C SER A 8 -0.34 -8.24 -1.45
N ILE A 9 -0.99 -9.39 -1.57
CA ILE A 9 -2.39 -9.58 -1.89
C ILE A 9 -2.95 -10.44 -0.76
N ALA A 10 -3.93 -9.95 0.00
CA ALA A 10 -4.40 -10.61 1.20
C ALA A 10 -5.91 -10.42 1.39
N THR A 11 -6.48 -11.20 2.30
CA THR A 11 -7.82 -10.95 2.84
C THR A 11 -7.75 -10.76 4.35
N ASP A 12 -8.55 -9.84 4.86
CA ASP A 12 -8.67 -9.56 6.30
C ASP A 12 -9.94 -10.23 6.82
N HIS A 13 -9.77 -11.11 7.79
CA HIS A 13 -10.84 -11.83 8.45
C HIS A 13 -11.04 -11.23 9.84
N LEU A 14 -12.01 -10.35 9.96
CA LEU A 14 -12.31 -9.60 11.17
C LEU A 14 -13.47 -10.24 11.91
N MET A 15 -13.22 -10.66 13.14
CA MET A 15 -14.19 -11.37 13.97
C MET A 15 -14.49 -10.56 15.24
N VAL A 16 -15.72 -10.66 15.74
CA VAL A 16 -16.15 -10.05 17.00
C VAL A 16 -16.47 -11.15 18.00
N PHE A 17 -15.81 -11.10 19.15
CA PHE A 17 -16.10 -11.95 20.29
C PHE A 17 -16.98 -11.19 21.29
N PRO A 18 -18.21 -11.67 21.56
CA PRO A 18 -19.15 -10.99 22.45
C PRO A 18 -18.85 -11.29 23.93
N GLY A 19 -17.67 -10.96 24.40
CA GLY A 19 -17.17 -11.16 25.76
C GLY A 19 -15.81 -10.50 25.91
N LYS A 20 -15.12 -10.80 27.01
CA LYS A 20 -13.77 -10.29 27.28
C LYS A 20 -12.77 -11.43 27.23
N PHE A 21 -11.67 -11.22 26.52
CA PHE A 21 -10.59 -12.21 26.51
C PHE A 21 -10.05 -12.46 27.92
N ALA A 22 -9.96 -11.39 28.71
CA ALA A 22 -9.46 -11.50 30.09
C ALA A 22 -10.24 -12.52 30.92
N ASP A 23 -11.55 -12.67 30.70
CA ASP A 23 -12.41 -13.61 31.46
C ASP A 23 -12.19 -15.07 31.01
N GLN A 24 -11.53 -15.28 29.87
CA GLN A 24 -11.25 -16.61 29.33
C GLN A 24 -9.89 -17.18 29.79
N PHE A 25 -9.01 -16.33 30.31
CA PHE A 25 -7.73 -16.76 30.80
C PHE A 25 -7.81 -17.23 32.26
N VAL A 26 -7.15 -18.36 32.55
CA VAL A 26 -6.94 -18.86 33.90
C VAL A 26 -5.53 -18.51 34.33
N GLU A 27 -5.35 -17.64 35.32
CA GLU A 27 -4.05 -17.05 35.71
C GLU A 27 -2.95 -18.09 35.93
N ASP A 28 -3.27 -19.21 36.58
CA ASP A 28 -2.31 -20.27 36.91
C ASP A 28 -2.11 -21.30 35.77
N GLN A 29 -2.70 -21.10 34.59
CA GLN A 29 -2.71 -22.07 33.48
C GLN A 29 -2.16 -21.48 32.16
N LEU A 30 -1.50 -20.33 32.21
CA LEU A 30 -1.00 -19.64 31.00
C LEU A 30 0.03 -20.46 30.20
N GLU A 31 0.73 -21.41 30.84
CA GLU A 31 1.65 -22.33 30.14
C GLU A 31 0.94 -23.40 29.28
N LYS A 32 -0.37 -23.61 29.49
CA LYS A 32 -1.17 -24.65 28.82
C LYS A 32 -2.47 -24.05 28.27
N VAL A 33 -2.38 -22.88 27.67
CA VAL A 33 -3.54 -22.19 27.11
C VAL A 33 -4.15 -23.02 25.98
N SER A 34 -5.45 -23.36 26.13
CA SER A 34 -6.30 -23.92 25.08
C SER A 34 -7.63 -23.17 25.12
N LEU A 35 -7.74 -22.15 24.26
CA LEU A 35 -8.92 -21.28 24.21
C LEU A 35 -9.66 -21.49 22.90
N SER A 36 -10.99 -21.43 22.97
CA SER A 36 -11.87 -21.45 21.82
C SER A 36 -12.93 -20.37 22.01
N PHE A 37 -13.02 -19.45 21.08
CA PHE A 37 -13.98 -18.36 21.11
C PHE A 37 -15.14 -18.66 20.14
N LEU A 38 -16.36 -18.50 20.61
CA LEU A 38 -17.52 -18.41 19.73
C LEU A 38 -17.65 -16.94 19.30
N VAL A 39 -17.53 -16.67 18.01
CA VAL A 39 -17.63 -15.32 17.45
C VAL A 39 -19.00 -15.11 16.81
N ASP A 40 -19.57 -13.92 16.97
CA ASP A 40 -20.91 -13.60 16.45
C ASP A 40 -20.85 -13.02 15.04
N GLN A 41 -19.71 -12.44 14.65
CA GLN A 41 -19.54 -11.79 13.36
C GLN A 41 -18.21 -12.22 12.72
N LEU A 42 -18.26 -12.41 11.41
CA LEU A 42 -17.08 -12.56 10.55
C LEU A 42 -17.27 -11.64 9.35
N ASP A 43 -16.41 -10.63 9.25
CA ASP A 43 -16.31 -9.74 8.12
C ASP A 43 -15.04 -10.09 7.34
N ILE A 44 -15.18 -10.42 6.05
CA ILE A 44 -14.06 -10.75 5.18
C ILE A 44 -13.88 -9.60 4.21
N ARG A 45 -12.74 -8.89 4.33
CA ARG A 45 -12.40 -7.75 3.49
C ARG A 45 -11.23 -8.06 2.59
N ARG A 46 -11.21 -7.37 1.46
CA ARG A 46 -10.09 -7.39 0.53
C ARG A 46 -8.99 -6.50 1.08
N GLY A 47 -7.73 -6.93 0.91
CA GLY A 47 -6.59 -6.22 1.46
C GLY A 47 -5.30 -6.60 0.74
N GLY A 48 -4.19 -6.22 1.35
CA GLY A 48 -2.86 -6.34 0.78
C GLY A 48 -2.44 -5.07 0.04
N VAL A 49 -1.29 -4.54 0.41
CA VAL A 49 -0.84 -3.20 -0.01
C VAL A 49 -0.77 -3.06 -1.53
N ALA A 50 -0.22 -4.05 -2.24
CA ALA A 50 -0.15 -3.98 -3.70
C ALA A 50 -1.54 -4.05 -4.36
N ALA A 51 -2.45 -4.86 -3.82
CA ALA A 51 -3.81 -4.95 -4.31
C ALA A 51 -4.58 -3.64 -4.07
N ASN A 52 -4.41 -3.01 -2.88
CA ASN A 52 -5.02 -1.73 -2.54
C ASN A 52 -4.52 -0.60 -3.45
N ILE A 53 -3.20 -0.50 -3.66
CA ILE A 53 -2.61 0.49 -4.58
C ILE A 53 -3.12 0.25 -6.01
N SER A 54 -3.16 -1.00 -6.46
CA SER A 54 -3.66 -1.32 -7.80
C SER A 54 -5.13 -0.98 -7.95
N PHE A 55 -5.96 -1.28 -6.95
CA PHE A 55 -7.37 -0.90 -6.92
C PHE A 55 -7.55 0.62 -7.04
N GLY A 56 -6.82 1.40 -6.24
CA GLY A 56 -6.88 2.86 -6.27
C GLY A 56 -6.45 3.44 -7.62
N LEU A 57 -5.38 2.91 -8.23
CA LEU A 57 -4.96 3.31 -9.58
C LEU A 57 -6.01 2.95 -10.65
N GLY A 58 -6.63 1.76 -10.52
CA GLY A 58 -7.70 1.32 -11.41
C GLY A 58 -8.95 2.20 -11.28
N SER A 59 -9.34 2.57 -10.06
CA SER A 59 -10.45 3.49 -9.79
C SER A 59 -10.21 4.89 -10.37
N LEU A 60 -8.95 5.30 -10.51
CA LEU A 60 -8.54 6.53 -11.21
C LEU A 60 -8.42 6.36 -12.75
N GLY A 61 -8.93 5.25 -13.31
CA GLY A 61 -8.98 5.01 -14.75
C GLY A 61 -7.68 4.49 -15.38
N MET A 62 -6.73 4.00 -14.57
CA MET A 62 -5.52 3.31 -15.06
C MET A 62 -5.75 1.80 -15.21
N THR A 63 -4.77 1.16 -15.84
CA THR A 63 -4.68 -0.31 -15.87
C THR A 63 -3.34 -0.75 -15.27
N PRO A 64 -3.19 -0.69 -13.93
CA PRO A 64 -1.97 -1.15 -13.27
C PRO A 64 -1.84 -2.66 -13.39
N VAL A 65 -0.60 -3.15 -13.42
CA VAL A 65 -0.30 -4.57 -13.44
C VAL A 65 0.03 -5.04 -12.03
N LEU A 66 -0.83 -5.87 -11.47
CA LEU A 66 -0.61 -6.45 -10.15
C LEU A 66 0.36 -7.63 -10.24
N VAL A 67 1.39 -7.62 -9.40
CA VAL A 67 2.41 -8.65 -9.31
C VAL A 67 2.51 -9.12 -7.86
N GLY A 68 2.27 -10.39 -7.63
CA GLY A 68 2.30 -11.00 -6.29
C GLY A 68 1.93 -12.47 -6.37
N ALA A 69 1.85 -13.14 -5.24
CA ALA A 69 1.50 -14.54 -5.18
C ALA A 69 0.29 -14.79 -4.27
N VAL A 70 -0.61 -15.63 -4.74
CA VAL A 70 -1.90 -15.96 -4.12
C VAL A 70 -2.14 -17.47 -4.18
N GLY A 71 -3.14 -17.96 -3.45
CA GLY A 71 -3.62 -19.34 -3.57
C GLY A 71 -4.74 -19.50 -4.61
N THR A 72 -5.24 -20.73 -4.72
CA THR A 72 -6.39 -21.07 -5.58
C THR A 72 -7.71 -20.44 -5.11
N ASP A 73 -7.72 -19.86 -3.91
CA ASP A 73 -8.85 -19.14 -3.31
C ASP A 73 -8.93 -17.66 -3.74
N PHE A 74 -8.21 -17.26 -4.78
CA PHE A 74 -8.14 -15.87 -5.27
C PHE A 74 -9.21 -15.48 -6.29
N ASP A 75 -9.97 -16.39 -6.86
CA ASP A 75 -10.81 -16.15 -8.05
C ASP A 75 -11.87 -15.06 -7.88
N GLU A 76 -12.54 -14.98 -6.72
CA GLU A 76 -13.49 -13.92 -6.44
C GLU A 76 -12.79 -12.55 -6.33
N TYR A 77 -11.67 -12.50 -5.63
CA TYR A 77 -10.89 -11.29 -5.48
C TYR A 77 -10.27 -10.84 -6.81
N ARG A 78 -9.80 -11.79 -7.64
CA ARG A 78 -9.35 -11.53 -9.01
C ARG A 78 -10.44 -10.83 -9.82
N SER A 79 -11.65 -11.39 -9.81
CA SER A 79 -12.79 -10.84 -10.53
C SER A 79 -13.15 -9.42 -10.05
N TRP A 80 -13.00 -9.14 -8.77
CA TRP A 80 -13.17 -7.81 -8.21
C TRP A 80 -12.14 -6.82 -8.77
N LEU A 81 -10.86 -7.14 -8.69
CA LEU A 81 -9.77 -6.31 -9.18
C LEU A 81 -9.87 -6.03 -10.68
N GLU A 82 -10.18 -7.06 -11.48
CA GLU A 82 -10.33 -6.93 -12.93
C GLU A 82 -11.50 -6.02 -13.32
N ARG A 83 -12.63 -6.08 -12.60
CA ARG A 83 -13.75 -5.12 -12.80
C ARG A 83 -13.36 -3.68 -12.49
N HIS A 84 -12.34 -3.46 -11.67
CA HIS A 84 -11.80 -2.14 -11.35
C HIS A 84 -10.53 -1.79 -12.15
N GLY A 85 -10.34 -2.42 -13.31
CA GLY A 85 -9.30 -2.06 -14.27
C GLY A 85 -7.89 -2.63 -13.98
N VAL A 86 -7.72 -3.49 -12.97
CA VAL A 86 -6.42 -4.06 -12.63
C VAL A 86 -6.08 -5.25 -13.55
N ASP A 87 -4.89 -5.26 -14.14
CA ASP A 87 -4.35 -6.42 -14.86
C ASP A 87 -3.75 -7.42 -13.88
N THR A 88 -4.44 -8.54 -13.66
CA THR A 88 -4.04 -9.62 -12.74
C THR A 88 -3.26 -10.75 -13.40
N LYS A 89 -2.95 -10.67 -14.71
CA LYS A 89 -2.31 -11.76 -15.48
C LYS A 89 -0.89 -12.10 -15.03
N SER A 90 -0.25 -11.23 -14.24
CA SER A 90 1.08 -11.47 -13.67
C SER A 90 1.04 -11.92 -12.21
N VAL A 91 -0.14 -12.21 -11.68
CA VAL A 91 -0.29 -12.79 -10.34
C VAL A 91 0.01 -14.29 -10.42
N HIS A 92 0.98 -14.73 -9.61
CA HIS A 92 1.30 -16.15 -9.45
C HIS A 92 0.24 -16.84 -8.58
N VAL A 93 -0.26 -18.00 -9.02
CA VAL A 93 -1.23 -18.80 -8.26
C VAL A 93 -0.56 -20.07 -7.75
N SER A 94 -0.33 -20.13 -6.45
CA SER A 94 0.18 -21.31 -5.76
C SER A 94 -0.80 -22.47 -5.85
N GLN A 95 -0.29 -23.66 -6.10
CA GLN A 95 -1.08 -24.91 -6.12
C GLN A 95 -1.16 -25.59 -4.74
N THR A 96 -0.41 -25.10 -3.78
CA THR A 96 -0.22 -25.77 -2.49
C THR A 96 -0.53 -24.88 -1.27
N ARG A 97 -0.61 -23.56 -1.46
CA ARG A 97 -0.82 -22.58 -0.40
C ARG A 97 -2.05 -21.75 -0.64
N HIS A 98 -2.68 -21.25 0.41
CA HIS A 98 -3.76 -20.28 0.33
C HIS A 98 -3.21 -18.85 0.18
N THR A 99 -4.05 -17.94 -0.27
CA THR A 99 -3.80 -16.49 -0.24
C THR A 99 -3.52 -16.04 1.19
N SER A 100 -2.67 -15.02 1.34
CA SER A 100 -2.35 -14.44 2.65
C SER A 100 -3.59 -13.97 3.38
N ARG A 101 -3.61 -14.10 4.71
CA ARG A 101 -4.76 -13.71 5.55
C ARG A 101 -4.29 -13.00 6.81
N PHE A 102 -4.94 -11.89 7.10
CA PHE A 102 -4.93 -11.29 8.42
C PHE A 102 -6.17 -11.78 9.16
N LEU A 103 -5.97 -12.40 10.31
CA LEU A 103 -7.03 -12.95 11.15
C LEU A 103 -7.02 -12.14 12.45
N CYS A 104 -8.09 -11.44 12.74
CA CYS A 104 -8.18 -10.60 13.93
C CYS A 104 -9.53 -10.84 14.64
N THR A 105 -9.47 -11.20 15.90
CA THR A 105 -10.65 -11.25 16.77
C THR A 105 -10.58 -10.09 17.74
N THR A 106 -11.63 -9.28 17.79
CA THR A 106 -11.78 -8.14 18.70
C THR A 106 -12.85 -8.46 19.72
N ASP A 107 -12.55 -8.22 20.99
CA ASP A 107 -13.50 -8.40 22.09
C ASP A 107 -14.32 -7.14 22.39
N GLU A 108 -15.28 -7.21 23.33
CA GLU A 108 -16.13 -6.08 23.69
C GLU A 108 -15.36 -4.90 24.33
N THR A 109 -14.13 -5.12 24.82
CA THR A 109 -13.26 -4.09 25.36
C THR A 109 -12.30 -3.49 24.33
N GLN A 110 -12.45 -3.85 23.05
CA GLN A 110 -11.55 -3.50 21.94
C GLN A 110 -10.14 -4.12 22.05
N ALA A 111 -9.95 -5.11 22.92
CA ALA A 111 -8.73 -5.92 22.90
C ALA A 111 -8.71 -6.84 21.68
N GLN A 112 -7.52 -7.09 21.13
CA GLN A 112 -7.38 -7.84 19.89
C GLN A 112 -6.43 -9.01 20.03
N ILE A 113 -6.83 -10.15 19.47
CA ILE A 113 -5.94 -11.29 19.21
C ILE A 113 -5.83 -11.43 17.70
N ALA A 114 -4.64 -11.18 17.17
CA ALA A 114 -4.41 -11.18 15.73
C ALA A 114 -3.28 -12.11 15.31
N SER A 115 -3.39 -12.66 14.09
CA SER A 115 -2.34 -13.44 13.45
C SER A 115 -2.32 -13.14 11.95
N PHE A 116 -1.12 -13.21 11.35
CA PHE A 116 -0.93 -13.08 9.92
C PHE A 116 -0.39 -14.38 9.33
N TYR A 117 -1.14 -14.96 8.41
CA TYR A 117 -0.76 -16.10 7.60
C TYR A 117 -0.18 -15.61 6.29
N ALA A 118 1.12 -15.76 6.08
CA ALA A 118 1.79 -15.31 4.86
C ALA A 118 1.38 -16.13 3.62
N GLY A 119 1.18 -17.44 3.79
CA GLY A 119 0.71 -18.32 2.72
C GLY A 119 1.52 -18.25 1.44
N ALA A 120 0.84 -18.10 0.32
CA ALA A 120 1.46 -18.03 -0.99
C ALA A 120 2.33 -16.78 -1.20
N MET A 121 2.23 -15.74 -0.36
CA MET A 121 3.04 -14.52 -0.47
C MET A 121 4.55 -14.85 -0.48
N GLU A 122 4.99 -15.91 0.18
CA GLU A 122 6.39 -16.34 0.16
C GLU A 122 6.89 -16.77 -1.23
N GLU A 123 5.99 -17.18 -2.13
CA GLU A 123 6.33 -17.58 -3.51
C GLU A 123 6.55 -16.35 -4.43
N ALA A 124 6.26 -15.14 -3.95
CA ALA A 124 6.56 -13.91 -4.70
C ALA A 124 8.05 -13.74 -4.98
N ARG A 125 8.93 -14.36 -4.18
CA ARG A 125 10.39 -14.38 -4.40
C ARG A 125 10.81 -15.09 -5.69
N ASP A 126 9.95 -15.90 -6.27
CA ASP A 126 10.21 -16.66 -7.51
C ASP A 126 9.72 -15.92 -8.76
N ILE A 127 8.99 -14.81 -8.59
CA ILE A 127 8.49 -14.00 -9.69
C ILE A 127 9.62 -13.13 -10.26
N GLU A 128 9.82 -13.19 -11.58
CA GLU A 128 10.76 -12.33 -12.32
C GLU A 128 10.01 -11.16 -12.96
N LEU A 129 10.43 -9.92 -12.69
CA LEU A 129 9.85 -8.73 -13.33
C LEU A 129 10.09 -8.69 -14.83
N ARG A 130 11.17 -9.36 -15.31
CA ARG A 130 11.45 -9.51 -16.74
C ARG A 130 10.28 -10.13 -17.47
N THR A 131 9.68 -11.19 -16.95
CA THR A 131 8.55 -11.87 -17.62
C THR A 131 7.33 -10.94 -17.72
N VAL A 132 7.14 -10.08 -16.73
CA VAL A 132 6.10 -9.04 -16.73
C VAL A 132 6.41 -7.99 -17.80
N ALA A 133 7.65 -7.51 -17.83
CA ALA A 133 8.10 -6.53 -18.82
C ALA A 133 8.00 -7.05 -20.26
N ASP A 134 8.43 -8.30 -20.50
CA ASP A 134 8.35 -8.94 -21.82
C ASP A 134 6.89 -9.03 -22.32
N ARG A 135 5.95 -9.38 -21.44
CA ARG A 135 4.51 -9.42 -21.75
C ARG A 135 3.95 -8.05 -22.15
N LEU A 136 4.45 -6.97 -21.53
CA LEU A 136 3.93 -5.61 -21.69
C LEU A 136 4.71 -4.77 -22.70
N GLY A 137 5.85 -5.24 -23.18
CA GLY A 137 6.79 -4.47 -24.00
C GLY A 137 7.55 -3.41 -23.18
N GLY A 138 7.82 -3.68 -21.89
CA GLY A 138 8.59 -2.85 -20.96
C GLY A 138 7.78 -2.41 -19.74
N LEU A 139 8.47 -1.88 -18.72
CA LEU A 139 7.92 -1.27 -17.53
C LEU A 139 8.45 0.16 -17.38
N ASP A 140 7.57 1.11 -17.13
CA ASP A 140 7.94 2.51 -16.95
C ASP A 140 8.17 2.84 -15.46
N LEU A 141 7.45 2.13 -14.55
CA LEU A 141 7.63 2.23 -13.10
C LEU A 141 7.23 0.91 -12.44
N VAL A 142 8.01 0.48 -11.46
CA VAL A 142 7.68 -0.64 -10.57
C VAL A 142 7.49 -0.10 -9.16
N VAL A 143 6.33 -0.34 -8.56
CA VAL A 143 6.10 -0.05 -7.14
C VAL A 143 6.44 -1.31 -6.35
N VAL A 144 7.47 -1.26 -5.52
CA VAL A 144 7.86 -2.36 -4.64
C VAL A 144 7.27 -2.09 -3.26
N ALA A 145 6.05 -2.60 -3.06
CA ALA A 145 5.27 -2.50 -1.84
C ALA A 145 5.56 -3.69 -0.89
N PRO A 146 5.10 -3.63 0.38
CA PRO A 146 5.31 -4.70 1.34
C PRO A 146 4.94 -6.09 0.83
N ASN A 147 5.88 -7.01 0.94
CA ASN A 147 5.79 -8.38 0.45
C ASN A 147 6.67 -9.29 1.30
N ASP A 148 6.91 -10.51 0.84
CA ASP A 148 8.05 -11.30 1.30
C ASP A 148 9.35 -10.49 1.18
N PRO A 149 10.15 -10.34 2.26
CA PRO A 149 11.36 -9.50 2.23
C PRO A 149 12.37 -9.88 1.14
N VAL A 150 12.51 -11.17 0.84
CA VAL A 150 13.41 -11.65 -0.22
C VAL A 150 12.90 -11.21 -1.59
N ALA A 151 11.57 -11.27 -1.82
CA ALA A 151 10.95 -10.77 -3.04
C ALA A 151 11.18 -9.26 -3.20
N MET A 152 11.02 -8.48 -2.14
CA MET A 152 11.22 -7.02 -2.18
C MET A 152 12.64 -6.66 -2.59
N VAL A 153 13.65 -7.25 -1.95
CA VAL A 153 15.07 -7.01 -2.28
C VAL A 153 15.37 -7.45 -3.70
N ARG A 154 14.90 -8.63 -4.11
CA ARG A 154 15.12 -9.16 -5.45
C ARG A 154 14.49 -8.27 -6.53
N HIS A 155 13.26 -7.81 -6.32
CA HIS A 155 12.58 -6.96 -7.30
C HIS A 155 13.26 -5.59 -7.45
N THR A 156 13.73 -4.97 -6.36
CA THR A 156 14.50 -3.71 -6.47
C THR A 156 15.86 -3.91 -7.13
N GLN A 157 16.52 -5.03 -6.86
CA GLN A 157 17.75 -5.39 -7.54
C GLN A 157 17.52 -5.59 -9.05
N GLU A 158 16.50 -6.33 -9.43
CA GLU A 158 16.13 -6.53 -10.83
C GLU A 158 15.77 -5.21 -11.53
N CYS A 159 15.07 -4.28 -10.83
CA CYS A 159 14.81 -2.94 -11.35
C CYS A 159 16.11 -2.20 -11.69
N ARG A 160 17.09 -2.20 -10.79
CA ARG A 160 18.39 -1.56 -11.02
C ARG A 160 19.16 -2.19 -12.19
N GLU A 161 19.24 -3.52 -12.22
CA GLU A 161 19.96 -4.27 -13.27
C GLU A 161 19.37 -4.05 -14.65
N ARG A 162 18.04 -3.85 -14.74
CA ARG A 162 17.34 -3.66 -16.02
C ARG A 162 17.01 -2.22 -16.35
N GLY A 163 17.35 -1.28 -15.47
CA GLY A 163 17.06 0.14 -15.68
C GLY A 163 15.56 0.48 -15.58
N TYR A 164 14.76 -0.30 -14.84
CA TYR A 164 13.39 0.07 -14.56
C TYR A 164 13.37 1.10 -13.41
N ALA A 165 12.68 2.23 -13.62
CA ALA A 165 12.40 3.12 -12.50
C ALA A 165 11.55 2.40 -11.46
N PHE A 166 11.81 2.64 -10.16
CA PHE A 166 11.00 2.02 -9.12
C PHE A 166 10.71 2.97 -7.96
N ALA A 167 9.60 2.70 -7.29
CA ALA A 167 9.21 3.29 -6.02
C ALA A 167 9.40 2.25 -4.93
N ALA A 168 10.16 2.59 -3.89
CA ALA A 168 10.34 1.76 -2.71
C ALA A 168 9.31 2.15 -1.64
N ASP A 169 8.55 1.16 -1.19
CA ASP A 169 7.59 1.28 -0.11
C ASP A 169 7.84 0.17 0.92
N PRO A 170 8.81 0.35 1.82
CA PRO A 170 9.17 -0.67 2.80
C PRO A 170 8.09 -0.91 3.85
N SER A 171 7.36 0.15 4.27
CA SER A 171 6.25 0.10 5.22
C SER A 171 6.54 -0.79 6.44
N GLN A 172 5.58 -1.63 6.87
CA GLN A 172 5.71 -2.50 8.05
C GLN A 172 6.86 -3.52 7.97
N GLN A 173 7.42 -3.79 6.78
CA GLN A 173 8.54 -4.73 6.66
C GLN A 173 9.84 -4.18 7.26
N LEU A 174 9.96 -2.86 7.44
CA LEU A 174 11.09 -2.26 8.17
C LEU A 174 11.31 -2.85 9.57
N ALA A 175 10.26 -3.31 10.22
CA ALA A 175 10.34 -3.92 11.56
C ALA A 175 10.94 -5.34 11.53
N ARG A 176 11.06 -5.97 10.35
CA ARG A 176 11.49 -7.37 10.18
C ARG A 176 12.74 -7.52 9.34
N MET A 177 13.07 -6.52 8.52
CA MET A 177 14.23 -6.55 7.64
C MET A 177 15.49 -6.04 8.35
N GLU A 178 16.62 -6.61 7.99
CA GLU A 178 17.91 -6.16 8.47
C GLU A 178 18.45 -4.96 7.67
N GLY A 179 19.38 -4.19 8.26
CA GLY A 179 19.92 -2.98 7.66
C GLY A 179 20.45 -3.13 6.22
N PRO A 180 21.24 -4.16 5.90
CA PRO A 180 21.71 -4.40 4.53
C PRO A 180 20.58 -4.56 3.52
N ASP A 181 19.52 -5.28 3.87
CA ASP A 181 18.38 -5.53 2.99
C ASP A 181 17.56 -4.26 2.78
N VAL A 182 17.31 -3.48 3.85
CA VAL A 182 16.64 -2.17 3.74
C VAL A 182 17.46 -1.21 2.89
N ARG A 183 18.78 -1.17 3.06
CA ARG A 183 19.66 -0.38 2.18
C ARG A 183 19.53 -0.79 0.72
N SER A 184 19.54 -2.11 0.45
CA SER A 184 19.36 -2.63 -0.90
C SER A 184 17.98 -2.30 -1.48
N LEU A 185 16.94 -2.32 -0.66
CA LEU A 185 15.57 -1.98 -1.07
C LEU A 185 15.44 -0.51 -1.49
N VAL A 186 16.12 0.41 -0.79
CA VAL A 186 15.97 1.86 -0.98
C VAL A 186 16.92 2.42 -2.04
N GLU A 187 18.12 1.86 -2.18
CA GLU A 187 19.16 2.37 -3.07
C GLU A 187 18.69 2.49 -4.52
N GLY A 188 18.72 3.71 -5.06
CA GLY A 188 18.36 4.01 -6.45
C GLY A 188 16.85 4.16 -6.70
N ALA A 189 16.02 4.16 -5.66
CA ALA A 189 14.58 4.37 -5.82
C ALA A 189 14.29 5.77 -6.40
N SER A 190 13.41 5.85 -7.40
CA SER A 190 12.92 7.14 -7.92
C SER A 190 12.02 7.84 -6.90
N TYR A 191 11.27 7.05 -6.13
CA TYR A 191 10.41 7.50 -5.03
C TYR A 191 10.62 6.58 -3.83
N LEU A 192 10.77 7.16 -2.65
CA LEU A 192 10.73 6.45 -1.38
C LEU A 192 9.52 6.92 -0.60
N PHE A 193 8.63 6.00 -0.21
CA PHE A 193 7.48 6.30 0.63
C PHE A 193 7.74 5.86 2.06
N THR A 194 7.47 6.75 3.03
CA THR A 194 7.47 6.44 4.46
C THR A 194 6.48 7.34 5.20
N ASN A 195 5.97 6.88 6.33
CA ASN A 195 5.38 7.76 7.33
C ASN A 195 6.44 8.17 8.37
N GLU A 196 6.07 8.93 9.42
CA GLU A 196 7.01 9.39 10.44
C GLU A 196 7.66 8.25 11.23
N TYR A 197 6.87 7.25 11.59
CA TYR A 197 7.37 6.08 12.30
C TYR A 197 8.32 5.26 11.41
N GLU A 198 7.93 5.02 10.18
CA GLU A 198 8.74 4.31 9.18
C GLU A 198 10.02 5.08 8.85
N THR A 199 9.97 6.41 8.78
CA THR A 199 11.15 7.27 8.63
C THR A 199 12.16 7.03 9.76
N SER A 200 11.69 7.08 11.01
CA SER A 200 12.54 6.86 12.18
C SER A 200 13.14 5.46 12.20
N LEU A 201 12.32 4.46 11.84
CA LEU A 201 12.75 3.07 11.79
C LEU A 201 13.75 2.82 10.65
N LEU A 202 13.52 3.40 9.47
CA LEU A 202 14.42 3.31 8.32
C LEU A 202 15.82 3.85 8.67
N LEU A 203 15.89 5.05 9.24
CA LEU A 203 17.15 5.66 9.65
C LEU A 203 17.87 4.82 10.71
N LYS A 204 17.13 4.29 11.68
CA LYS A 204 17.67 3.43 12.73
C LYS A 204 18.23 2.12 12.15
N VAL A 205 17.47 1.44 11.29
CA VAL A 205 17.84 0.11 10.77
C VAL A 205 18.98 0.22 9.75
N THR A 206 18.95 1.24 8.90
CA THR A 206 20.01 1.45 7.89
C THR A 206 21.27 2.04 8.48
N GLY A 207 21.17 2.78 9.59
CA GLY A 207 22.24 3.60 10.14
C GLY A 207 22.54 4.86 9.28
N TRP A 208 21.70 5.17 8.31
CA TRP A 208 21.83 6.36 7.47
C TRP A 208 21.26 7.61 8.17
N SER A 209 21.88 8.75 7.89
CA SER A 209 21.30 10.07 8.10
C SER A 209 20.29 10.39 7.00
N GLU A 210 19.38 11.36 7.25
CA GLU A 210 18.47 11.84 6.19
C GLU A 210 19.21 12.29 4.93
N LYS A 211 20.35 12.97 5.10
CA LYS A 211 21.20 13.39 3.98
C LYS A 211 21.66 12.21 3.13
N GLU A 212 22.07 11.12 3.78
CA GLU A 212 22.48 9.91 3.06
C GLU A 212 21.33 9.23 2.34
N VAL A 213 20.10 9.33 2.84
CA VAL A 213 18.91 8.90 2.12
C VAL A 213 18.65 9.77 0.89
N PHE A 214 18.69 11.12 1.03
CA PHE A 214 18.54 12.04 -0.11
C PHE A 214 19.59 11.83 -1.21
N ASP A 215 20.82 11.43 -0.84
CA ASP A 215 21.87 11.14 -1.83
C ASP A 215 21.59 9.86 -2.65
N ARG A 216 20.63 9.00 -2.21
CA ARG A 216 20.36 7.67 -2.76
C ARG A 216 19.03 7.52 -3.47
N VAL A 217 18.08 8.43 -3.22
CA VAL A 217 16.74 8.37 -3.80
C VAL A 217 16.43 9.63 -4.63
N GLY A 218 15.52 9.51 -5.59
CA GLY A 218 15.07 10.65 -6.35
C GLY A 218 14.25 11.62 -5.49
N LEU A 219 13.12 11.16 -5.01
CA LEU A 219 12.24 11.91 -4.10
C LEU A 219 11.88 11.05 -2.88
N TRP A 220 11.93 11.65 -1.70
CA TRP A 220 11.44 11.08 -0.46
C TRP A 220 10.08 11.68 -0.13
N VAL A 221 9.04 10.86 -0.15
CA VAL A 221 7.65 11.23 0.09
C VAL A 221 7.29 10.77 1.50
N ARG A 222 7.21 11.71 2.44
CA ARG A 222 6.96 11.45 3.86
C ARG A 222 5.57 11.91 4.24
N THR A 223 4.71 10.97 4.64
CA THR A 223 3.36 11.29 5.12
C THR A 223 3.37 11.55 6.63
N HIS A 224 2.60 12.56 7.05
CA HIS A 224 2.50 13.06 8.43
C HIS A 224 1.05 13.01 8.95
N GLY A 225 0.28 12.01 8.51
CA GLY A 225 -1.12 11.86 8.92
C GLY A 225 -1.93 13.12 8.65
N PRO A 226 -2.58 13.72 9.67
CA PRO A 226 -3.41 14.92 9.51
C PRO A 226 -2.63 16.17 9.08
N ASP A 227 -1.31 16.19 9.24
CA ASP A 227 -0.46 17.31 8.80
C ASP A 227 -0.13 17.25 7.31
N GLY A 228 -0.47 16.13 6.65
CA GLY A 228 -0.33 15.98 5.21
C GLY A 228 0.94 15.26 4.76
N VAL A 229 1.65 15.80 3.77
CA VAL A 229 2.83 15.16 3.20
C VAL A 229 3.94 16.18 2.93
N ARG A 230 5.17 15.77 3.17
CA ARG A 230 6.38 16.50 2.80
C ARG A 230 7.18 15.68 1.78
N ILE A 231 7.57 16.32 0.69
CA ILE A 231 8.30 15.71 -0.41
C ILE A 231 9.60 16.47 -0.62
N GLU A 232 10.69 15.75 -0.60
CA GLU A 232 12.03 16.30 -0.68
C GLU A 232 12.91 15.43 -1.56
N GLY A 233 13.92 16.03 -2.15
CA GLY A 233 14.95 15.35 -2.92
C GLY A 233 16.26 16.13 -2.84
N LYS A 234 17.36 15.52 -3.26
CA LYS A 234 18.68 16.11 -3.16
C LYS A 234 18.76 17.50 -3.82
N ASP A 235 18.19 17.63 -5.02
CA ASP A 235 18.24 18.84 -5.84
C ASP A 235 16.84 19.44 -6.11
N ALA A 236 15.82 18.99 -5.36
CA ALA A 236 14.44 19.43 -5.49
C ALA A 236 14.08 20.38 -4.33
N GLU A 237 13.29 21.42 -4.65
CA GLU A 237 12.67 22.22 -3.59
C GLU A 237 11.75 21.34 -2.73
N SER A 238 11.80 21.54 -1.42
CA SER A 238 10.89 20.88 -0.49
C SER A 238 9.46 21.35 -0.73
N VAL A 239 8.55 20.41 -0.92
CA VAL A 239 7.12 20.67 -1.11
C VAL A 239 6.37 20.09 0.09
N THR A 240 5.55 20.92 0.74
CA THR A 240 4.65 20.48 1.82
C THR A 240 3.21 20.70 1.40
N ILE A 241 2.42 19.65 1.43
CA ILE A 241 1.00 19.67 1.05
C ILE A 241 0.18 19.31 2.28
N PRO A 242 -0.76 20.17 2.71
CA PRO A 242 -1.64 19.86 3.82
C PRO A 242 -2.57 18.69 3.48
N ALA A 243 -2.94 17.89 4.49
CA ALA A 243 -3.96 16.87 4.31
C ALA A 243 -5.32 17.50 3.97
N HIS A 244 -6.12 16.77 3.20
CA HIS A 244 -7.52 17.13 3.04
C HIS A 244 -8.26 16.83 4.36
N LYS A 245 -8.96 17.84 4.89
CA LYS A 245 -9.69 17.70 6.15
C LYS A 245 -10.93 16.83 5.95
N VAL A 246 -11.05 15.79 6.76
CA VAL A 246 -12.21 14.91 6.82
C VAL A 246 -13.18 15.39 7.92
N THR A 247 -14.45 15.06 7.76
CA THR A 247 -15.48 15.39 8.75
C THR A 247 -15.58 14.31 9.82
N GLU A 248 -15.39 13.06 9.40
CA GLU A 248 -15.46 11.86 10.25
C GLU A 248 -14.40 10.85 9.81
N GLU A 249 -13.60 10.40 10.76
CA GLU A 249 -12.62 9.33 10.54
C GLU A 249 -13.32 7.98 10.82
N THR A 250 -13.51 7.20 9.75
CA THR A 250 -14.23 5.91 9.84
C THR A 250 -13.25 4.75 9.99
N ASP A 251 -12.28 4.62 9.08
CA ASP A 251 -11.31 3.51 9.10
C ASP A 251 -9.95 3.99 8.55
N PRO A 252 -8.88 4.01 9.35
CA PRO A 252 -7.57 4.43 8.88
C PRO A 252 -6.85 3.40 8.01
N THR A 253 -7.42 2.19 7.86
CA THR A 253 -6.80 1.11 7.08
C THR A 253 -6.75 1.47 5.59
N GLY A 254 -5.59 1.33 4.97
CA GLY A 254 -5.41 1.58 3.54
C GLY A 254 -5.29 3.06 3.14
N VAL A 255 -5.37 4.01 4.07
CA VAL A 255 -5.20 5.45 3.80
C VAL A 255 -3.84 5.75 3.16
N GLY A 256 -2.78 5.10 3.64
CA GLY A 256 -1.44 5.19 3.03
C GLY A 256 -1.39 4.64 1.61
N ASP A 257 -2.07 3.53 1.33
CA ASP A 257 -2.14 2.91 0.00
C ASP A 257 -2.92 3.80 -0.97
N ALA A 258 -4.00 4.42 -0.48
CA ALA A 258 -4.78 5.39 -1.24
C ALA A 258 -3.95 6.64 -1.59
N PHE A 259 -3.18 7.18 -0.63
CA PHE A 259 -2.25 8.27 -0.91
C PHE A 259 -1.27 7.90 -2.03
N ARG A 260 -0.64 6.73 -1.95
CA ARG A 260 0.29 6.23 -2.98
C ARG A 260 -0.38 6.11 -4.34
N SER A 261 -1.61 5.61 -4.37
CA SER A 261 -2.40 5.48 -5.61
C SER A 261 -2.64 6.84 -6.27
N GLY A 262 -3.13 7.82 -5.52
CA GLY A 262 -3.38 9.17 -6.03
C GLY A 262 -2.10 9.87 -6.48
N PHE A 263 -1.02 9.77 -5.70
CA PHE A 263 0.29 10.34 -6.04
C PHE A 263 0.84 9.73 -7.35
N LEU A 264 0.85 8.41 -7.46
CA LEU A 264 1.35 7.69 -8.63
C LEU A 264 0.48 7.94 -9.87
N TRP A 265 -0.82 8.09 -9.70
CA TRP A 265 -1.69 8.53 -10.77
C TRP A 265 -1.33 9.93 -11.27
N GLY A 266 -1.05 10.88 -10.37
CA GLY A 266 -0.59 12.23 -10.72
C GLY A 266 0.73 12.20 -11.50
N VAL A 267 1.67 11.38 -11.08
CA VAL A 267 2.93 11.12 -11.82
C VAL A 267 2.63 10.58 -13.22
N HIS A 268 1.72 9.59 -13.34
CA HIS A 268 1.31 9.04 -14.63
C HIS A 268 0.68 10.12 -15.53
N ALA A 269 -0.17 10.96 -14.97
CA ALA A 269 -0.85 12.06 -15.66
C ALA A 269 0.10 13.21 -16.03
N ARG A 270 1.38 13.13 -15.63
CA ARG A 270 2.39 14.16 -15.79
C ARG A 270 2.03 15.48 -15.11
N LEU A 271 1.36 15.40 -14.00
CA LEU A 271 1.18 16.48 -13.07
C LEU A 271 2.50 16.73 -12.31
N GLY A 272 2.75 17.94 -11.91
CA GLY A 272 3.89 18.23 -11.03
C GLY A 272 3.76 17.51 -9.68
N VAL A 273 4.85 17.45 -8.92
CA VAL A 273 4.91 16.78 -7.61
C VAL A 273 3.83 17.28 -6.66
N GLU A 274 3.62 18.60 -6.64
CA GLU A 274 2.58 19.24 -5.82
C GLU A 274 1.19 18.70 -6.14
N ARG A 275 0.78 18.71 -7.42
CA ARG A 275 -0.54 18.23 -7.86
C ARG A 275 -0.69 16.72 -7.62
N SER A 276 0.37 15.95 -7.84
CA SER A 276 0.37 14.52 -7.55
C SER A 276 0.09 14.25 -6.06
N ALA A 277 0.73 15.02 -5.17
CA ALA A 277 0.50 14.91 -3.74
C ALA A 277 -0.91 15.35 -3.31
N GLN A 278 -1.45 16.40 -3.94
CA GLN A 278 -2.82 16.86 -3.68
C GLN A 278 -3.87 15.79 -4.04
N VAL A 279 -3.69 15.08 -5.17
CA VAL A 279 -4.54 13.93 -5.51
C VAL A 279 -4.36 12.81 -4.48
N GLY A 280 -3.13 12.52 -4.07
CA GLY A 280 -2.83 11.53 -3.04
C GLY A 280 -3.54 11.82 -1.72
N CYS A 281 -3.42 13.06 -1.21
CA CYS A 281 -4.09 13.49 0.03
C CYS A 281 -5.63 13.48 -0.09
N THR A 282 -6.18 13.81 -1.26
CA THR A 282 -7.63 13.78 -1.48
C THR A 282 -8.16 12.36 -1.49
N LEU A 283 -7.48 11.43 -2.20
CA LEU A 283 -7.88 10.02 -2.21
C LEU A 283 -7.73 9.36 -0.84
N ALA A 284 -6.67 9.71 -0.11
CA ALA A 284 -6.46 9.27 1.27
C ALA A 284 -7.63 9.67 2.19
N ALA A 285 -8.14 10.91 2.03
CA ALA A 285 -9.29 11.39 2.80
C ALA A 285 -10.59 10.64 2.44
N ILE A 286 -10.83 10.35 1.16
CA ILE A 286 -11.99 9.56 0.71
C ILE A 286 -11.96 8.15 1.34
N VAL A 287 -10.78 7.52 1.39
CA VAL A 287 -10.64 6.20 2.00
C VAL A 287 -10.80 6.26 3.51
N LEU A 288 -10.28 7.29 4.18
CA LEU A 288 -10.42 7.47 5.63
C LEU A 288 -11.91 7.63 6.07
N GLU A 289 -12.76 8.19 5.20
CA GLU A 289 -14.21 8.32 5.42
C GLU A 289 -14.99 7.04 5.07
N SER A 290 -14.32 6.00 4.56
CA SER A 290 -14.92 4.72 4.15
C SER A 290 -14.53 3.59 5.11
N VAL A 291 -15.32 2.52 5.15
CA VAL A 291 -14.96 1.30 5.86
C VAL A 291 -14.26 0.36 4.89
N GLY A 292 -13.04 -0.08 5.25
CA GLY A 292 -12.24 -0.99 4.40
C GLY A 292 -11.42 -0.27 3.34
N THR A 293 -10.54 -1.04 2.70
CA THR A 293 -9.49 -0.50 1.83
C THR A 293 -9.90 -0.36 0.36
N GLN A 294 -10.98 -1.05 -0.07
CA GLN A 294 -11.42 -1.14 -1.47
C GLN A 294 -12.94 -1.03 -1.64
N GLU A 295 -13.64 -0.58 -0.62
CA GLU A 295 -15.10 -0.44 -0.59
C GLU A 295 -15.57 1.00 -0.92
N TYR A 296 -14.63 1.92 -1.13
CA TYR A 296 -14.95 3.28 -1.57
C TYR A 296 -15.27 3.34 -3.08
N THR A 297 -16.10 4.28 -3.43
CA THR A 297 -16.38 4.62 -4.83
C THR A 297 -15.80 5.99 -5.15
N LEU A 298 -15.09 6.10 -6.25
CA LEU A 298 -14.51 7.35 -6.69
C LEU A 298 -15.46 8.03 -7.69
N ASP A 299 -16.01 9.18 -7.30
CA ASP A 299 -16.75 10.07 -8.17
C ASP A 299 -15.87 11.26 -8.60
N ARG A 300 -15.85 11.52 -9.91
CA ARG A 300 -15.03 12.60 -10.49
C ARG A 300 -15.39 13.98 -9.96
N ALA A 301 -16.69 14.26 -9.82
CA ALA A 301 -17.16 15.57 -9.37
C ALA A 301 -16.82 15.79 -7.90
N ASP A 302 -17.01 14.75 -7.04
CA ASP A 302 -16.63 14.80 -5.62
C ASP A 302 -15.12 15.00 -5.45
N LEU A 303 -14.29 14.25 -6.21
CA LEU A 303 -12.84 14.43 -6.16
C LEU A 303 -12.45 15.87 -6.54
N SER A 304 -12.99 16.40 -7.63
CA SER A 304 -12.70 17.75 -8.11
C SER A 304 -13.15 18.82 -7.09
N GLU A 305 -14.33 18.68 -6.48
CA GLU A 305 -14.83 19.57 -5.44
C GLU A 305 -13.94 19.54 -4.19
N ARG A 306 -13.53 18.37 -3.74
CA ARG A 306 -12.61 18.22 -2.60
C ARG A 306 -11.27 18.88 -2.86
N VAL A 307 -10.70 18.69 -4.05
CA VAL A 307 -9.46 19.37 -4.46
C VAL A 307 -9.67 20.89 -4.47
N ALA A 308 -10.75 21.38 -5.08
CA ALA A 308 -11.05 22.82 -5.14
C ALA A 308 -11.16 23.43 -3.74
N ARG A 309 -11.86 22.76 -2.84
CA ARG A 309 -12.07 23.20 -1.45
C ARG A 309 -10.77 23.32 -0.65
N THR A 310 -9.82 22.42 -0.87
CA THR A 310 -8.58 22.35 -0.07
C THR A 310 -7.42 23.08 -0.73
N TYR A 311 -7.29 22.97 -2.05
CA TYR A 311 -6.10 23.42 -2.80
C TYR A 311 -6.39 24.49 -3.84
N GLY A 312 -7.67 24.88 -4.00
CA GLY A 312 -8.11 25.94 -4.91
C GLY A 312 -8.54 25.45 -6.29
N ASN A 313 -9.27 26.34 -6.99
CA ASN A 313 -9.89 26.02 -8.28
C ASN A 313 -8.88 25.71 -9.39
N ASP A 314 -7.70 26.34 -9.37
CA ASP A 314 -6.67 26.10 -10.38
C ASP A 314 -6.13 24.65 -10.27
N ALA A 315 -5.94 24.17 -9.03
CA ALA A 315 -5.54 22.78 -8.80
C ALA A 315 -6.62 21.79 -9.28
N ALA A 316 -7.89 22.09 -8.97
CA ALA A 316 -9.01 21.25 -9.40
C ALA A 316 -9.12 21.20 -10.93
N ALA A 317 -9.05 22.33 -11.61
CA ALA A 317 -9.15 22.40 -13.07
C ALA A 317 -8.01 21.65 -13.76
N GLU A 318 -6.77 21.77 -13.25
CA GLU A 318 -5.61 21.06 -13.80
C GLU A 318 -5.77 19.55 -13.63
N ILE A 319 -6.13 19.08 -12.44
CA ILE A 319 -6.32 17.66 -12.12
C ILE A 319 -7.50 17.10 -12.92
N GLU A 320 -8.63 17.78 -12.93
CA GLU A 320 -9.84 17.37 -13.67
C GLU A 320 -9.59 17.20 -15.16
N SER A 321 -8.76 18.04 -15.77
CA SER A 321 -8.37 17.93 -17.18
C SER A 321 -7.71 16.60 -17.54
N LYS A 322 -7.18 15.87 -16.57
CA LYS A 322 -6.50 14.59 -16.71
C LYS A 322 -7.33 13.38 -16.26
N LEU A 323 -8.37 13.59 -15.45
CA LEU A 323 -9.23 12.51 -14.99
C LEU A 323 -10.07 11.94 -16.14
N ARG A 324 -10.01 10.62 -16.30
CA ARG A 324 -10.77 9.85 -17.30
C ARG A 324 -11.72 8.83 -16.64
N VAL A 325 -12.13 9.12 -15.41
CA VAL A 325 -13.03 8.25 -14.62
C VAL A 325 -14.47 8.41 -15.07
#